data_6182ccf2cafaef495056f89a64cb9b99
#
_entry.id   6182ccf2cafaef495056f89a64cb9b99
#
_cell.length_a   1.000
_cell.length_b   1.000
_cell.length_c   1.000
_cell.angle_alpha   90.00
_cell.angle_beta   90.00
_cell.angle_gamma   90.00
#
_symmetry.space_group_name_H-M   'P 1'
#
loop_
_entity.id
_entity.type
_entity.pdbx_description
1 polymer ?
#
loop_
_entity_poly.entity_id
_entity_poly.type
_entity_poly.pdbx_seq_one_letter_code
_entity_poly.pdbx_strand_id
1 'polypeptide(L)'
;RLAKEKLPILQGFKEEALKKKEAASSVEMLVWETKYAGHAGEYAQSVVNLSKDAGKNEEFLVITAGGDGTSLEVQTVLLKNAFMDAKIKKTVTQKIAVLRLPFGTGNDGSDGRTLDDTLTRLTKPSHFAWQRAVKVTYEGKVTKDEIEKDGKKIAEYGSLDANPPWYSFNLASVGIDAFITHMTNKTKGILPGNFYQLWVNLAAVFYGLRFPVRSMFVEVLDENGKEIRTIDSPLEFCLLGVSGHRTYGSNHLILPTDDTFCATRTMNVFQKLKNLKSFETGEHIHSPLSMFSKAHKIRIAYNEYVLVQMDGEVHLLHPKQFPLTMERTEPVIKIIECDDAQYYKGAEKAI
;
A
#
# COMPACT_ATOMS: atom_id res chain seq x y z
N ARG A 1 -1.29 -22.07 -0.59
CA ARG A 1 -2.27 -23.12 -0.93
C ARG A 1 -3.15 -22.66 -2.09
N LEU A 2 -3.86 -21.54 -1.98
CA LEU A 2 -4.76 -21.01 -3.02
C LEU A 2 -4.05 -20.78 -4.37
N ALA A 3 -2.82 -20.22 -4.34
CA ALA A 3 -2.04 -19.99 -5.56
C ALA A 3 -1.73 -21.31 -6.31
N LYS A 4 -1.40 -22.40 -5.59
CA LYS A 4 -1.16 -23.71 -6.19
C LYS A 4 -2.42 -24.30 -6.80
N GLU A 5 -3.57 -24.16 -6.18
CA GLU A 5 -4.86 -24.63 -6.68
C GLU A 5 -5.29 -23.90 -7.97
N LYS A 6 -4.87 -22.63 -8.13
CA LYS A 6 -5.21 -21.77 -9.28
C LYS A 6 -4.15 -21.77 -10.40
N LEU A 7 -3.00 -22.39 -10.18
CA LEU A 7 -1.92 -22.46 -11.17
C LEU A 7 -2.38 -23.04 -12.54
N PRO A 8 -3.20 -24.10 -12.62
CA PRO A 8 -3.70 -24.60 -13.91
C PRO A 8 -4.49 -23.57 -14.71
N ILE A 9 -5.22 -22.67 -14.05
CA ILE A 9 -5.96 -21.58 -14.71
C ILE A 9 -4.96 -20.62 -15.38
N LEU A 10 -3.89 -20.21 -14.69
CA LEU A 10 -2.85 -19.35 -15.24
C LEU A 10 -2.13 -20.01 -16.41
N GLN A 11 -1.89 -21.33 -16.35
CA GLN A 11 -1.32 -22.08 -17.46
C GLN A 11 -2.25 -22.12 -18.67
N GLY A 12 -3.57 -22.30 -18.45
CA GLY A 12 -4.58 -22.22 -19.51
C GLY A 12 -4.60 -20.85 -20.20
N PHE A 13 -4.46 -19.77 -19.46
CA PHE A 13 -4.33 -18.42 -20.03
C PHE A 13 -3.10 -18.25 -20.92
N LYS A 14 -1.96 -18.83 -20.52
CA LYS A 14 -0.76 -18.85 -21.36
C LYS A 14 -1.03 -19.54 -22.69
N GLU A 15 -1.65 -20.74 -22.66
CA GLU A 15 -1.96 -21.50 -23.87
C GLU A 15 -2.94 -20.73 -24.77
N GLU A 16 -3.95 -20.10 -24.23
CA GLU A 16 -4.91 -19.28 -24.96
C GLU A 16 -4.25 -18.03 -25.58
N ALA A 17 -3.38 -17.36 -24.83
CA ALA A 17 -2.63 -16.21 -25.31
C ALA A 17 -1.70 -16.58 -26.47
N LEU A 18 -1.04 -17.76 -26.43
CA LEU A 18 -0.21 -18.28 -27.51
C LEU A 18 -1.02 -18.61 -28.75
N LYS A 19 -2.25 -19.11 -28.61
CA LYS A 19 -3.15 -19.40 -29.75
C LYS A 19 -3.66 -18.13 -30.44
N LYS A 20 -3.84 -17.03 -29.70
CA LYS A 20 -4.38 -15.76 -30.23
C LYS A 20 -3.32 -14.85 -30.86
N LYS A 21 -2.04 -15.04 -30.54
CA LYS A 21 -0.94 -14.28 -31.15
C LYS A 21 -0.42 -15.03 -32.37
N GLU A 22 -0.66 -14.47 -33.53
CA GLU A 22 -0.01 -14.93 -34.75
C GLU A 22 1.52 -14.89 -34.60
N ALA A 23 2.11 -16.06 -34.56
CA ALA A 23 3.45 -16.49 -34.99
C ALA A 23 4.73 -15.73 -34.54
N ALA A 24 4.72 -14.63 -33.83
CA ALA A 24 5.96 -13.82 -33.66
C ALA A 24 6.54 -13.69 -32.26
N SER A 25 5.90 -14.16 -31.21
CA SER A 25 6.44 -14.04 -29.84
C SER A 25 6.27 -15.33 -29.04
N SER A 26 7.40 -15.91 -28.62
CA SER A 26 7.39 -16.98 -27.60
C SER A 26 7.04 -16.40 -26.24
N VAL A 27 6.07 -17.00 -25.55
CA VAL A 27 5.79 -16.67 -24.14
C VAL A 27 6.33 -17.80 -23.27
N GLU A 28 7.30 -17.48 -22.44
CA GLU A 28 7.79 -18.39 -21.40
C GLU A 28 7.10 -18.07 -20.06
N MET A 29 6.71 -19.09 -19.32
CA MET A 29 6.13 -18.95 -18.00
C MET A 29 7.02 -19.64 -16.97
N LEU A 30 7.58 -18.86 -16.04
CA LEU A 30 8.35 -19.34 -14.91
C LEU A 30 7.51 -19.19 -13.63
N VAL A 31 7.47 -20.25 -12.82
CA VAL A 31 6.74 -20.26 -11.54
C VAL A 31 7.75 -20.37 -10.42
N TRP A 32 7.78 -19.34 -9.55
CA TRP A 32 8.67 -19.29 -8.41
C TRP A 32 7.86 -19.31 -7.11
N GLU A 33 8.12 -20.27 -6.24
CA GLU A 33 7.44 -20.44 -4.96
C GLU A 33 8.22 -19.74 -3.84
N THR A 34 7.57 -18.78 -3.16
CA THR A 34 8.17 -18.12 -1.98
C THR A 34 8.16 -19.05 -0.77
N LYS A 35 9.23 -19.03 0.02
CA LYS A 35 9.42 -19.91 1.18
C LYS A 35 9.45 -19.17 2.51
N TYR A 36 9.78 -17.87 2.49
CA TYR A 36 9.92 -17.00 3.67
C TYR A 36 9.61 -15.54 3.30
N ALA A 37 9.44 -14.70 4.32
CA ALA A 37 9.27 -13.25 4.13
C ALA A 37 10.54 -12.64 3.50
N GLY A 38 10.34 -11.78 2.50
CA GLY A 38 11.42 -11.20 1.69
C GLY A 38 11.76 -11.99 0.42
N HIS A 39 11.40 -13.27 0.31
CA HIS A 39 11.77 -14.10 -0.84
C HIS A 39 11.15 -13.61 -2.16
N ALA A 40 9.95 -13.02 -2.12
CA ALA A 40 9.34 -12.40 -3.32
C ALA A 40 10.17 -11.21 -3.82
N GLY A 41 10.79 -10.46 -2.91
CA GLY A 41 11.73 -9.40 -3.24
C GLY A 41 13.00 -9.91 -3.92
N GLU A 42 13.56 -11.05 -3.48
CA GLU A 42 14.72 -11.68 -4.12
C GLU A 42 14.39 -12.10 -5.55
N TYR A 43 13.21 -12.65 -5.78
CA TYR A 43 12.73 -12.97 -7.12
C TYR A 43 12.55 -11.73 -7.98
N ALA A 44 11.99 -10.65 -7.43
CA ALA A 44 11.88 -9.39 -8.14
C ALA A 44 13.28 -8.84 -8.55
N GLN A 45 14.28 -8.97 -7.67
CA GLN A 45 15.66 -8.61 -8.01
C GLN A 45 16.21 -9.47 -9.14
N SER A 46 15.89 -10.76 -9.18
CA SER A 46 16.26 -11.65 -10.27
C SER A 46 15.64 -11.23 -11.59
N VAL A 47 14.36 -10.82 -11.59
CA VAL A 47 13.68 -10.28 -12.80
C VAL A 47 14.36 -8.99 -13.26
N VAL A 48 14.71 -8.07 -12.34
CA VAL A 48 15.47 -6.86 -12.70
C VAL A 48 16.79 -7.22 -13.37
N ASN A 49 17.52 -8.21 -12.87
CA ASN A 49 18.78 -8.62 -13.46
C ASN A 49 18.58 -9.24 -14.85
N LEU A 50 17.61 -10.15 -15.01
CA LEU A 50 17.26 -10.72 -16.32
C LEU A 50 16.87 -9.62 -17.34
N SER A 51 16.12 -8.62 -16.89
CA SER A 51 15.66 -7.54 -17.78
C SER A 51 16.76 -6.60 -18.27
N LYS A 52 17.92 -6.54 -17.59
CA LYS A 52 19.06 -5.77 -18.05
C LYS A 52 19.73 -6.37 -19.29
N ASP A 53 19.76 -7.69 -19.33
CA ASP A 53 20.40 -8.46 -20.42
C ASP A 53 19.40 -8.84 -21.53
N ALA A 54 18.13 -8.54 -21.32
CA ALA A 54 17.05 -8.86 -22.24
C ALA A 54 17.12 -8.06 -23.55
N GLY A 55 16.77 -8.71 -24.64
CA GLY A 55 16.67 -8.11 -25.97
C GLY A 55 15.69 -6.90 -26.00
N LYS A 56 15.79 -6.11 -27.09
CA LYS A 56 15.00 -4.87 -27.21
C LYS A 56 13.47 -5.11 -27.12
N ASN A 57 13.01 -6.26 -27.59
CA ASN A 57 11.59 -6.61 -27.69
C ASN A 57 11.13 -7.59 -26.59
N GLU A 58 11.98 -7.86 -25.61
CA GLU A 58 11.63 -8.73 -24.49
C GLU A 58 11.04 -7.89 -23.36
N GLU A 59 9.86 -8.31 -22.88
CA GLU A 59 9.15 -7.72 -21.76
C GLU A 59 8.83 -8.79 -20.72
N PHE A 60 8.73 -8.37 -19.47
CA PHE A 60 8.47 -9.22 -18.31
C PHE A 60 7.15 -8.83 -17.67
N LEU A 61 6.27 -9.81 -17.47
CA LEU A 61 5.09 -9.63 -16.64
C LEU A 61 5.29 -10.40 -15.32
N VAL A 62 5.42 -9.68 -14.23
CA VAL A 62 5.51 -10.27 -12.90
C VAL A 62 4.12 -10.40 -12.32
N ILE A 63 3.64 -11.63 -12.19
CA ILE A 63 2.34 -11.92 -11.58
C ILE A 63 2.56 -12.31 -10.12
N THR A 64 2.08 -11.48 -9.19
CA THR A 64 2.13 -11.80 -7.76
C THR A 64 0.88 -12.56 -7.36
N ALA A 65 1.04 -13.85 -7.04
CA ALA A 65 -0.04 -14.73 -6.58
C ALA A 65 0.03 -14.92 -5.06
N GLY A 66 -0.24 -13.83 -4.34
CA GLY A 66 -0.13 -13.79 -2.87
C GLY A 66 -1.06 -12.73 -2.27
N GLY A 67 -0.82 -12.35 -1.04
CA GLY A 67 -1.46 -11.20 -0.39
C GLY A 67 -0.69 -9.90 -0.61
N ASP A 68 -1.17 -8.83 0.01
CA ASP A 68 -0.60 -7.48 -0.11
C ASP A 68 0.90 -7.44 0.23
N GLY A 69 1.35 -8.18 1.26
CA GLY A 69 2.77 -8.28 1.63
C GLY A 69 3.66 -8.83 0.51
N THR A 70 3.24 -9.88 -0.21
CA THR A 70 4.01 -10.41 -1.36
C THR A 70 4.13 -9.37 -2.47
N SER A 71 3.06 -8.67 -2.77
CA SER A 71 3.03 -7.60 -3.77
C SER A 71 3.88 -6.42 -3.34
N LEU A 72 3.85 -6.06 -2.06
CA LEU A 72 4.67 -5.01 -1.46
C LEU A 72 6.17 -5.31 -1.59
N GLU A 73 6.60 -6.54 -1.27
CA GLU A 73 7.99 -6.97 -1.43
C GLU A 73 8.49 -6.79 -2.88
N VAL A 74 7.73 -7.30 -3.86
CA VAL A 74 8.07 -7.21 -5.28
C VAL A 74 8.16 -5.74 -5.73
N GLN A 75 7.11 -4.97 -5.50
CA GLN A 75 7.05 -3.57 -5.96
C GLN A 75 8.11 -2.70 -5.28
N THR A 76 8.40 -2.95 -4.00
CA THR A 76 9.46 -2.23 -3.27
C THR A 76 10.83 -2.44 -3.90
N VAL A 77 11.16 -3.67 -4.30
CA VAL A 77 12.43 -3.96 -4.97
C VAL A 77 12.50 -3.31 -6.35
N LEU A 78 11.44 -3.40 -7.15
CA LEU A 78 11.37 -2.73 -8.45
C LEU A 78 11.55 -1.22 -8.32
N LEU A 79 10.84 -0.60 -7.35
CA LEU A 79 10.91 0.84 -7.09
C LEU A 79 12.31 1.27 -6.65
N LYS A 80 12.90 0.56 -5.68
CA LYS A 80 14.25 0.85 -5.20
C LYS A 80 15.28 0.79 -6.33
N ASN A 81 15.20 -0.25 -7.16
CA ASN A 81 16.09 -0.36 -8.34
C ASN A 81 15.89 0.80 -9.32
N ALA A 82 14.63 1.19 -9.59
CA ALA A 82 14.34 2.32 -10.48
C ALA A 82 14.92 3.65 -9.98
N PHE A 83 15.05 3.84 -8.67
CA PHE A 83 15.62 5.06 -8.09
C PHE A 83 17.14 5.01 -7.86
N MET A 84 17.78 3.86 -8.05
CA MET A 84 19.25 3.76 -7.90
C MET A 84 20.00 4.31 -9.10
N ASP A 85 19.48 4.10 -10.32
CA ASP A 85 20.19 4.41 -11.55
C ASP A 85 19.21 4.70 -12.70
N ALA A 86 19.49 5.71 -13.53
CA ALA A 86 18.63 6.12 -14.63
C ALA A 86 18.44 5.03 -15.71
N LYS A 87 19.49 4.22 -15.98
CA LYS A 87 19.41 3.12 -16.95
C LYS A 87 18.51 2.01 -16.40
N ILE A 88 18.64 1.68 -15.11
CA ILE A 88 17.80 0.70 -14.45
C ILE A 88 16.36 1.21 -14.38
N LYS A 89 16.16 2.50 -14.09
CA LYS A 89 14.83 3.13 -14.12
C LYS A 89 14.15 2.90 -15.46
N LYS A 90 14.87 3.18 -16.55
CA LYS A 90 14.34 2.94 -17.92
C LYS A 90 13.96 1.47 -18.13
N THR A 91 14.80 0.55 -17.69
CA THR A 91 14.53 -0.91 -17.80
C THR A 91 13.29 -1.32 -17.02
N VAL A 92 13.20 -0.96 -15.75
CA VAL A 92 12.04 -1.27 -14.89
C VAL A 92 10.77 -0.68 -15.49
N THR A 93 10.78 0.60 -15.85
CA THR A 93 9.60 1.33 -16.32
C THR A 93 9.10 0.84 -17.68
N GLN A 94 10.00 0.42 -18.58
CA GLN A 94 9.64 0.03 -19.93
C GLN A 94 9.40 -1.48 -20.09
N LYS A 95 10.22 -2.30 -19.42
CA LYS A 95 10.24 -3.75 -19.68
C LYS A 95 9.49 -4.59 -18.65
N ILE A 96 9.27 -4.09 -17.41
CA ILE A 96 8.68 -4.88 -16.33
C ILE A 96 7.30 -4.33 -16.00
N ALA A 97 6.27 -5.13 -16.22
CA ALA A 97 4.91 -4.86 -15.74
C ALA A 97 4.57 -5.77 -14.56
N VAL A 98 3.69 -5.32 -13.67
CA VAL A 98 3.20 -6.08 -12.51
C VAL A 98 1.71 -6.32 -12.63
N LEU A 99 1.26 -7.52 -12.30
CA LEU A 99 -0.14 -7.89 -12.13
C LEU A 99 -0.32 -8.56 -10.76
N ARG A 100 -1.23 -8.02 -9.94
CA ARG A 100 -1.42 -8.43 -8.55
C ARG A 100 -2.72 -9.21 -8.39
N LEU A 101 -2.62 -10.51 -8.13
CA LEU A 101 -3.78 -11.39 -7.93
C LEU A 101 -4.30 -11.30 -6.49
N PRO A 102 -5.62 -11.34 -6.27
CA PRO A 102 -6.25 -11.17 -4.95
C PRO A 102 -6.22 -12.48 -4.13
N PHE A 103 -5.05 -12.98 -3.74
CA PHE A 103 -4.92 -14.23 -2.99
C PHE A 103 -4.63 -14.02 -1.51
N GLY A 104 -4.65 -12.77 -1.04
CA GLY A 104 -4.54 -12.40 0.37
C GLY A 104 -5.89 -12.30 1.07
N THR A 105 -5.86 -11.86 2.32
CA THR A 105 -7.06 -11.63 3.14
C THR A 105 -7.63 -10.22 2.92
N GLY A 106 -6.78 -9.20 2.75
CA GLY A 106 -7.17 -7.82 2.50
C GLY A 106 -7.41 -7.57 1.01
N ASN A 107 -6.39 -7.82 0.20
CA ASN A 107 -6.37 -7.60 -1.25
C ASN A 107 -6.61 -6.13 -1.66
N ASP A 108 -6.32 -5.20 -0.76
CA ASP A 108 -6.52 -3.76 -1.00
C ASP A 108 -5.57 -3.22 -2.10
N GLY A 109 -4.42 -3.87 -2.27
CA GLY A 109 -3.44 -3.56 -3.32
C GLY A 109 -3.54 -4.42 -4.57
N SER A 110 -4.54 -5.31 -4.72
CA SER A 110 -4.71 -6.17 -5.89
C SER A 110 -5.26 -5.39 -7.10
N ASP A 111 -5.04 -5.90 -8.31
CA ASP A 111 -5.51 -5.26 -9.54
C ASP A 111 -6.98 -5.58 -9.86
N GLY A 112 -7.59 -6.51 -9.17
CA GLY A 112 -9.01 -6.85 -9.25
C GLY A 112 -9.51 -7.44 -7.94
N ARG A 113 -10.83 -7.50 -7.78
CA ARG A 113 -11.45 -8.05 -6.56
C ARG A 113 -11.52 -9.57 -6.56
N THR A 114 -11.61 -10.16 -7.74
CA THR A 114 -11.60 -11.61 -7.96
C THR A 114 -10.48 -11.99 -8.91
N LEU A 115 -10.14 -13.28 -8.96
CA LEU A 115 -9.17 -13.79 -9.91
C LEU A 115 -9.60 -13.50 -11.35
N ASP A 116 -10.86 -13.78 -11.68
CA ASP A 116 -11.40 -13.60 -13.03
C ASP A 116 -11.39 -12.12 -13.44
N ASP A 117 -11.78 -11.22 -12.54
CA ASP A 117 -11.71 -9.77 -12.74
C ASP A 117 -10.26 -9.32 -13.00
N THR A 118 -9.30 -9.82 -12.23
CA THR A 118 -7.88 -9.50 -12.44
C THR A 118 -7.36 -10.03 -13.77
N LEU A 119 -7.72 -11.27 -14.15
CA LEU A 119 -7.26 -11.90 -15.37
C LEU A 119 -7.91 -11.32 -16.64
N THR A 120 -9.05 -10.64 -16.53
CA THR A 120 -9.63 -9.91 -17.66
C THR A 120 -8.68 -8.87 -18.26
N ARG A 121 -7.74 -8.34 -17.48
CA ARG A 121 -6.69 -7.42 -17.96
C ARG A 121 -5.75 -8.04 -18.98
N LEU A 122 -5.65 -9.36 -19.02
CA LEU A 122 -4.83 -10.10 -19.99
C LEU A 122 -5.61 -10.51 -21.23
N THR A 123 -6.94 -10.45 -21.20
CA THR A 123 -7.82 -10.99 -22.27
C THR A 123 -8.68 -9.94 -22.93
N LYS A 124 -8.99 -8.83 -22.26
CA LYS A 124 -9.75 -7.70 -22.80
C LYS A 124 -8.83 -6.59 -23.29
N PRO A 125 -9.34 -5.62 -24.05
CA PRO A 125 -8.61 -4.41 -24.37
C PRO A 125 -8.09 -3.75 -23.08
N SER A 126 -6.79 -3.52 -23.04
CA SER A 126 -6.08 -3.00 -21.88
C SER A 126 -4.89 -2.14 -22.33
N HIS A 127 -4.46 -1.27 -21.47
CA HIS A 127 -3.29 -0.42 -21.68
C HIS A 127 -2.34 -0.48 -20.49
N PHE A 128 -1.12 0.00 -20.68
CA PHE A 128 -0.18 0.18 -19.60
C PHE A 128 -0.39 1.53 -18.93
N ALA A 129 -0.33 1.51 -17.62
CA ALA A 129 -0.28 2.70 -16.79
C ALA A 129 0.89 2.59 -15.81
N TRP A 130 1.28 3.72 -15.20
CA TRP A 130 2.37 3.76 -14.24
C TRP A 130 1.86 4.20 -12.89
N GLN A 131 2.11 3.41 -11.87
CA GLN A 131 1.70 3.66 -10.51
C GLN A 131 2.81 4.35 -9.72
N ARG A 132 2.42 5.32 -8.91
CA ARG A 132 3.24 5.95 -7.86
C ARG A 132 3.31 5.04 -6.62
N ALA A 133 4.27 5.30 -5.76
CA ALA A 133 4.26 4.84 -4.38
C ALA A 133 4.18 6.03 -3.42
N VAL A 134 3.78 5.79 -2.19
CA VAL A 134 4.01 6.71 -1.08
C VAL A 134 5.29 6.30 -0.38
N LYS A 135 6.30 7.18 -0.41
CA LYS A 135 7.55 7.04 0.32
C LYS A 135 7.37 7.62 1.71
N VAL A 136 7.71 6.84 2.72
CA VAL A 136 7.62 7.24 4.14
C VAL A 136 9.01 7.33 4.74
N THR A 137 9.33 8.47 5.32
CA THR A 137 10.63 8.73 5.98
C THR A 137 10.42 9.50 7.27
N TYR A 138 11.39 9.43 8.17
CA TYR A 138 11.44 10.30 9.35
C TYR A 138 12.84 10.91 9.48
N GLU A 139 12.94 12.05 10.18
CA GLU A 139 14.17 12.82 10.30
C GLU A 139 14.90 12.56 11.63
N GLY A 140 14.15 12.31 12.69
CA GLY A 140 14.68 12.16 14.03
C GLY A 140 15.37 10.81 14.28
N LYS A 141 16.13 10.72 15.35
CA LYS A 141 16.85 9.50 15.75
C LYS A 141 16.53 9.13 17.18
N VAL A 142 16.43 7.83 17.43
CA VAL A 142 16.27 7.24 18.78
C VAL A 142 17.59 6.58 19.17
N THR A 143 18.04 6.83 20.38
CA THR A 143 19.25 6.21 20.94
C THR A 143 18.97 4.79 21.43
N LYS A 144 20.02 3.98 21.59
CA LYS A 144 19.88 2.62 22.13
C LYS A 144 19.29 2.60 23.55
N ASP A 145 19.70 3.53 24.39
CA ASP A 145 19.21 3.64 25.77
C ASP A 145 17.70 3.95 25.83
N GLU A 146 17.19 4.73 24.89
CA GLU A 146 15.75 5.02 24.74
C GLU A 146 14.99 3.77 24.27
N ILE A 147 15.54 3.04 23.34
CA ILE A 147 14.99 1.75 22.87
C ILE A 147 14.89 0.77 24.05
N GLU A 148 15.93 0.65 24.87
CA GLU A 148 15.94 -0.24 26.04
C GLU A 148 14.91 0.19 27.09
N LYS A 149 14.80 1.50 27.37
CA LYS A 149 13.83 2.04 28.31
C LYS A 149 12.38 1.76 27.91
N ASP A 150 12.09 1.79 26.61
CA ASP A 150 10.76 1.58 26.06
C ASP A 150 10.54 0.15 25.51
N GLY A 151 11.44 -0.78 25.85
CA GLY A 151 11.49 -2.13 25.31
C GLY A 151 10.18 -2.92 25.39
N LYS A 152 9.35 -2.70 26.42
CA LYS A 152 8.03 -3.35 26.54
C LYS A 152 7.06 -2.90 25.44
N LYS A 153 7.03 -1.58 25.15
CA LYS A 153 6.13 -1.02 24.12
C LYS A 153 6.60 -1.42 22.73
N ILE A 154 7.91 -1.43 22.52
CA ILE A 154 8.53 -1.86 21.26
C ILE A 154 8.26 -3.35 21.02
N ALA A 155 8.43 -4.21 22.04
CA ALA A 155 8.14 -5.64 21.93
C ALA A 155 6.66 -5.92 21.64
N GLU A 156 5.74 -5.08 22.11
CA GLU A 156 4.31 -5.24 21.89
C GLU A 156 3.87 -4.87 20.47
N TYR A 157 4.45 -3.81 19.87
CA TYR A 157 3.98 -3.19 18.62
C TYR A 157 4.95 -3.29 17.45
N GLY A 158 6.06 -3.97 17.60
CA GLY A 158 7.05 -4.19 16.55
C GLY A 158 8.34 -3.40 16.73
N SER A 159 9.33 -3.75 15.94
CA SER A 159 10.69 -3.25 16.06
C SER A 159 10.83 -1.82 15.53
N LEU A 160 11.61 -0.99 16.25
CA LEU A 160 12.14 0.27 15.73
C LEU A 160 13.31 0.06 14.76
N ASP A 161 13.73 -1.20 14.53
CA ASP A 161 14.91 -1.54 13.72
C ASP A 161 14.69 -1.45 12.21
N ALA A 162 13.45 -1.31 11.77
CA ALA A 162 13.17 -1.14 10.34
C ALA A 162 13.48 0.29 9.91
N ASN A 163 14.65 0.47 9.29
CA ASN A 163 15.07 1.77 8.77
C ASN A 163 14.27 2.19 7.54
N PRO A 164 13.75 3.46 7.50
CA PRO A 164 13.19 4.02 6.27
C PRO A 164 14.27 4.20 5.19
N PRO A 165 13.89 4.41 3.92
CA PRO A 165 12.52 4.66 3.48
C PRO A 165 11.66 3.40 3.40
N TRP A 166 10.43 3.51 3.85
CA TRP A 166 9.38 2.54 3.60
C TRP A 166 8.53 3.00 2.42
N TYR A 167 7.81 2.07 1.81
CA TYR A 167 6.96 2.37 0.65
C TYR A 167 5.59 1.73 0.80
N SER A 168 4.57 2.41 0.29
CA SER A 168 3.23 1.89 0.12
C SER A 168 2.80 2.06 -1.33
N PHE A 169 2.08 1.09 -1.87
CA PHE A 169 1.54 1.10 -3.23
C PHE A 169 0.01 1.24 -3.26
N ASN A 170 -0.59 1.41 -2.11
CA ASN A 170 -1.98 1.78 -1.94
C ASN A 170 -2.10 3.07 -1.12
N LEU A 171 -1.85 3.02 0.19
CA LEU A 171 -1.82 4.19 1.07
C LEU A 171 -0.95 3.94 2.31
N ALA A 172 -0.36 5.02 2.81
CA ALA A 172 0.33 5.06 4.10
C ALA A 172 -0.48 5.91 5.09
N SER A 173 -0.52 5.50 6.36
CA SER A 173 -1.29 6.20 7.37
C SER A 173 -0.68 6.12 8.76
N VAL A 174 -1.04 7.05 9.62
CA VAL A 174 -0.74 7.07 11.06
C VAL A 174 -2.04 7.13 11.85
N GLY A 175 -2.10 6.40 12.95
CA GLY A 175 -3.20 6.51 13.90
C GLY A 175 -3.99 5.22 14.13
N ILE A 176 -5.30 5.35 14.32
CA ILE A 176 -6.18 4.26 14.71
C ILE A 176 -6.25 3.13 13.67
N ASP A 177 -6.17 3.43 12.41
CA ASP A 177 -6.19 2.45 11.32
C ASP A 177 -4.93 1.58 11.31
N ALA A 178 -3.75 2.16 11.60
CA ALA A 178 -2.53 1.39 11.81
C ALA A 178 -2.64 0.46 13.03
N PHE A 179 -3.33 0.88 14.08
CA PHE A 179 -3.62 0.03 15.23
C PHE A 179 -4.55 -1.13 14.88
N ILE A 180 -5.61 -0.88 14.12
CA ILE A 180 -6.53 -1.93 13.62
C ILE A 180 -5.74 -2.96 12.80
N THR A 181 -4.87 -2.50 11.93
CA THR A 181 -4.01 -3.35 11.09
C THR A 181 -3.07 -4.20 11.95
N HIS A 182 -2.40 -3.60 12.94
CA HIS A 182 -1.54 -4.30 13.88
C HIS A 182 -2.28 -5.43 14.59
N MET A 183 -3.46 -5.12 15.17
CA MET A 183 -4.26 -6.08 15.89
C MET A 183 -4.79 -7.19 14.98
N THR A 184 -5.18 -6.86 13.76
CA THR A 184 -5.61 -7.85 12.76
C THR A 184 -4.45 -8.79 12.40
N ASN A 185 -3.25 -8.26 12.16
CA ASN A 185 -2.07 -9.07 11.85
C ASN A 185 -1.71 -10.01 12.99
N LYS A 186 -1.77 -9.54 14.23
CA LYS A 186 -1.46 -10.34 15.43
C LYS A 186 -2.43 -11.50 15.64
N THR A 187 -3.67 -11.37 15.17
CA THR A 187 -4.72 -12.39 15.36
C THR A 187 -4.92 -13.32 14.17
N LYS A 188 -4.39 -13.00 12.98
CA LYS A 188 -4.52 -13.83 11.77
C LYS A 188 -4.12 -15.31 11.93
N GLY A 189 -3.16 -15.60 12.82
CA GLY A 189 -2.67 -16.96 13.06
C GLY A 189 -3.44 -17.74 14.13
N ILE A 190 -4.29 -17.06 14.91
CA ILE A 190 -4.91 -17.63 16.12
C ILE A 190 -6.40 -17.90 15.90
N LEU A 191 -7.07 -17.05 15.15
CA LEU A 191 -8.53 -17.09 14.95
C LEU A 191 -8.87 -17.30 13.48
N PRO A 192 -9.74 -18.25 13.14
CA PRO A 192 -10.23 -18.43 11.78
C PRO A 192 -11.26 -17.37 11.42
N GLY A 193 -11.14 -16.79 10.21
CA GLY A 193 -12.11 -15.83 9.68
C GLY A 193 -11.59 -14.40 9.58
N ASN A 194 -12.45 -13.50 9.12
CA ASN A 194 -12.11 -12.09 8.95
C ASN A 194 -12.44 -11.31 10.24
N PHE A 195 -11.45 -11.11 11.10
CA PHE A 195 -11.59 -10.35 12.34
C PHE A 195 -11.34 -8.84 12.19
N TYR A 196 -11.15 -8.36 10.99
CA TYR A 196 -10.91 -6.94 10.74
C TYR A 196 -12.03 -6.08 11.33
N GLN A 197 -13.30 -6.42 11.05
CA GLN A 197 -14.46 -5.67 11.56
C GLN A 197 -14.57 -5.72 13.10
N LEU A 198 -14.19 -6.83 13.72
CA LEU A 198 -14.12 -6.91 15.18
C LEU A 198 -13.08 -5.92 15.72
N TRP A 199 -11.90 -5.86 15.11
CA TRP A 199 -10.85 -4.94 15.55
C TRP A 199 -11.20 -3.48 15.27
N VAL A 200 -11.93 -3.18 14.19
CA VAL A 200 -12.48 -1.83 13.95
C VAL A 200 -13.36 -1.38 15.13
N ASN A 201 -14.27 -2.24 15.58
CA ASN A 201 -15.14 -1.93 16.70
C ASN A 201 -14.37 -1.80 18.03
N LEU A 202 -13.43 -2.70 18.28
CA LEU A 202 -12.62 -2.67 19.50
C LEU A 202 -11.65 -1.47 19.52
N ALA A 203 -11.08 -1.11 18.39
CA ALA A 203 -10.21 0.05 18.28
C ALA A 203 -10.93 1.36 18.60
N ALA A 204 -12.21 1.49 18.27
CA ALA A 204 -13.01 2.64 18.63
C ALA A 204 -13.00 2.91 20.16
N VAL A 205 -12.90 1.84 20.97
CA VAL A 205 -12.88 1.91 22.43
C VAL A 205 -11.46 1.95 22.97
N PHE A 206 -10.57 1.08 22.51
CA PHE A 206 -9.29 0.80 23.16
C PHE A 206 -8.11 1.61 22.61
N TYR A 207 -8.21 2.17 21.40
CA TYR A 207 -7.10 2.92 20.79
C TYR A 207 -6.60 4.05 21.69
N GLY A 208 -7.51 4.94 22.14
CA GLY A 208 -7.16 6.09 22.98
C GLY A 208 -6.60 5.75 24.36
N LEU A 209 -6.83 4.51 24.86
CA LEU A 209 -6.24 4.02 26.10
C LEU A 209 -4.77 3.61 25.93
N ARG A 210 -4.40 3.17 24.73
CA ARG A 210 -3.04 2.70 24.40
C ARG A 210 -2.18 3.78 23.76
N PHE A 211 -2.79 4.62 22.94
CA PHE A 211 -2.16 5.71 22.22
C PHE A 211 -2.94 7.00 22.51
N PRO A 212 -2.41 7.89 23.39
CA PRO A 212 -3.05 9.17 23.66
C PRO A 212 -3.19 9.99 22.38
N VAL A 213 -4.42 10.39 22.05
CA VAL A 213 -4.69 11.24 20.89
C VAL A 213 -4.46 12.69 21.30
N ARG A 214 -3.29 13.23 20.95
CA ARG A 214 -2.87 14.62 21.18
C ARG A 214 -2.91 15.41 19.89
N SER A 215 -2.67 16.74 19.99
CA SER A 215 -2.54 17.56 18.79
C SER A 215 -1.38 17.07 17.92
N MET A 216 -1.69 16.87 16.65
CA MET A 216 -0.76 16.49 15.60
C MET A 216 -0.67 17.68 14.65
N PHE A 217 0.55 18.16 14.37
CA PHE A 217 0.80 19.21 13.41
C PHE A 217 1.08 18.57 12.05
N VAL A 218 0.24 18.89 11.06
CA VAL A 218 0.34 18.31 9.71
C VAL A 218 0.37 19.41 8.67
N GLU A 219 1.48 19.48 7.93
CA GLU A 219 1.62 20.31 6.73
C GLU A 219 1.23 19.47 5.50
N VAL A 220 0.30 19.96 4.71
CA VAL A 220 -0.17 19.32 3.48
C VAL A 220 0.28 20.14 2.29
N LEU A 221 1.07 19.53 1.40
CA LEU A 221 1.77 20.20 0.32
C LEU A 221 1.35 19.64 -1.05
N ASP A 222 1.31 20.50 -2.07
CA ASP A 222 1.12 20.13 -3.46
C ASP A 222 2.41 19.61 -4.14
N GLU A 223 2.36 19.32 -5.43
CA GLU A 223 3.52 18.82 -6.20
C GLU A 223 4.66 19.83 -6.31
N ASN A 224 4.39 21.13 -6.17
CA ASN A 224 5.37 22.20 -6.20
C ASN A 224 5.93 22.53 -4.81
N GLY A 225 5.52 21.80 -3.78
CA GLY A 225 5.90 22.04 -2.39
C GLY A 225 5.17 23.24 -1.76
N LYS A 226 4.12 23.77 -2.42
CA LYS A 226 3.30 24.84 -1.88
C LYS A 226 2.32 24.27 -0.84
N GLU A 227 2.18 24.95 0.28
CA GLU A 227 1.21 24.59 1.31
C GLU A 227 -0.23 24.73 0.80
N ILE A 228 -0.98 23.63 0.90
CA ILE A 228 -2.42 23.59 0.65
C ILE A 228 -3.18 23.86 1.94
N ARG A 229 -2.70 23.27 3.03
CA ARG A 229 -3.33 23.31 4.36
C ARG A 229 -2.35 22.98 5.46
N THR A 230 -2.52 23.63 6.60
CA THR A 230 -1.91 23.25 7.86
C THR A 230 -3.01 22.81 8.84
N ILE A 231 -2.77 21.73 9.59
CA ILE A 231 -3.67 21.19 10.59
C ILE A 231 -2.89 21.13 11.90
N ASP A 232 -3.44 21.69 12.96
CA ASP A 232 -2.96 21.55 14.34
C ASP A 232 -4.14 21.17 15.22
N SER A 233 -4.36 19.88 15.36
CA SER A 233 -5.49 19.35 16.14
C SER A 233 -5.29 17.88 16.49
N PRO A 234 -6.00 17.36 17.51
CA PRO A 234 -6.04 15.92 17.76
C PRO A 234 -6.67 15.18 16.59
N LEU A 235 -5.94 14.21 16.01
CA LEU A 235 -6.38 13.40 14.87
C LEU A 235 -6.51 11.94 15.28
N GLU A 236 -7.58 11.28 14.83
CA GLU A 236 -7.73 9.82 14.95
C GLU A 236 -6.80 9.10 13.97
N PHE A 237 -6.72 9.64 12.77
CA PHE A 237 -5.78 9.18 11.76
C PHE A 237 -5.48 10.31 10.74
N CYS A 238 -4.39 10.09 10.03
CA CYS A 238 -3.97 10.91 8.90
C CYS A 238 -3.32 9.98 7.87
N LEU A 239 -3.67 10.11 6.60
CA LEU A 239 -3.19 9.23 5.54
C LEU A 239 -2.88 9.96 4.24
N LEU A 240 -2.00 9.36 3.44
CA LEU A 240 -1.69 9.73 2.08
C LEU A 240 -1.80 8.50 1.17
N GLY A 241 -2.64 8.58 0.13
CA GLY A 241 -2.77 7.56 -0.89
C GLY A 241 -1.88 7.82 -2.09
N VAL A 242 -1.55 6.76 -2.83
CA VAL A 242 -0.84 6.88 -4.12
C VAL A 242 -1.68 7.63 -5.15
N SER A 243 -3.00 7.58 -5.00
CA SER A 243 -4.01 8.31 -5.78
C SER A 243 -5.29 8.45 -4.96
N GLY A 244 -6.31 9.11 -5.50
CA GLY A 244 -7.68 9.01 -4.99
C GLY A 244 -8.34 7.67 -5.30
N HIS A 245 -9.62 7.54 -4.94
CA HIS A 245 -10.46 6.35 -5.12
C HIS A 245 -9.82 5.06 -4.54
N ARG A 246 -9.27 5.17 -3.31
CA ARG A 246 -8.63 4.04 -2.63
C ARG A 246 -9.52 3.42 -1.56
N THR A 247 -9.48 2.11 -1.53
CA THR A 247 -10.06 1.31 -0.47
C THR A 247 -8.99 0.82 0.49
N TYR A 248 -9.41 0.49 1.69
CA TYR A 248 -8.56 -0.03 2.75
C TYR A 248 -9.35 -0.97 3.66
N GLY A 249 -8.70 -2.01 4.16
CA GLY A 249 -9.26 -2.88 5.16
C GLY A 249 -10.59 -3.54 4.76
N SER A 250 -10.59 -4.40 3.75
CA SER A 250 -11.78 -5.09 3.24
C SER A 250 -12.77 -4.18 2.51
N ASN A 251 -12.26 -3.33 1.62
CA ASN A 251 -13.01 -2.43 0.74
C ASN A 251 -13.68 -1.21 1.41
N HIS A 252 -13.22 -0.76 2.58
CA HIS A 252 -13.64 0.53 3.11
C HIS A 252 -13.15 1.65 2.18
N LEU A 253 -14.07 2.46 1.68
CA LEU A 253 -13.76 3.52 0.70
C LEU A 253 -13.21 4.77 1.40
N ILE A 254 -11.95 4.70 1.83
CA ILE A 254 -11.31 5.71 2.67
C ILE A 254 -10.92 6.99 1.92
N LEU A 255 -10.63 6.88 0.62
CA LEU A 255 -10.43 7.99 -0.30
C LEU A 255 -11.50 7.91 -1.40
N PRO A 256 -12.70 8.48 -1.19
CA PRO A 256 -13.83 8.29 -2.12
C PRO A 256 -13.77 9.16 -3.38
N THR A 257 -12.89 10.16 -3.42
CA THR A 257 -12.74 11.12 -4.53
C THR A 257 -11.33 11.08 -5.12
N ASP A 258 -11.02 12.05 -5.97
CA ASP A 258 -9.66 12.27 -6.50
C ASP A 258 -8.66 12.79 -5.44
N ASP A 259 -9.14 13.09 -4.22
CA ASP A 259 -8.26 13.50 -3.13
C ASP A 259 -7.34 12.36 -2.72
N THR A 260 -6.09 12.69 -2.45
CA THR A 260 -5.05 11.75 -2.06
C THR A 260 -4.74 11.78 -0.58
N PHE A 261 -5.21 12.79 0.11
CA PHE A 261 -5.04 12.99 1.55
C PHE A 261 -6.39 12.94 2.25
N CYS A 262 -6.43 12.26 3.38
CA CYS A 262 -7.52 12.32 4.34
C CYS A 262 -6.97 12.38 5.77
N ALA A 263 -7.54 13.25 6.59
CA ALA A 263 -7.35 13.24 8.04
C ALA A 263 -8.69 13.38 8.74
N THR A 264 -8.85 12.73 9.88
CA THR A 264 -10.07 12.81 10.67
C THR A 264 -9.75 13.24 12.11
N ARG A 265 -10.44 14.27 12.57
CA ARG A 265 -10.33 14.76 13.94
C ARG A 265 -10.81 13.72 14.95
N THR A 266 -10.30 13.85 16.18
CA THR A 266 -10.71 12.96 17.26
C THR A 266 -12.21 12.97 17.49
N MET A 267 -12.73 11.81 17.86
CA MET A 267 -14.13 11.54 18.14
C MET A 267 -14.26 10.84 19.49
N ASN A 268 -15.35 11.09 20.20
CA ASN A 268 -15.70 10.24 21.33
C ASN A 268 -16.16 8.85 20.83
N VAL A 269 -16.24 7.87 21.75
CA VAL A 269 -16.55 6.47 21.39
C VAL A 269 -17.89 6.35 20.66
N PHE A 270 -18.92 7.08 21.06
CA PHE A 270 -20.23 7.04 20.41
C PHE A 270 -20.17 7.61 18.98
N GLN A 271 -19.43 8.70 18.79
CA GLN A 271 -19.23 9.26 17.46
C GLN A 271 -18.44 8.30 16.56
N LYS A 272 -17.41 7.62 17.07
CA LYS A 272 -16.66 6.60 16.32
C LYS A 272 -17.58 5.49 15.86
N LEU A 273 -18.33 4.89 16.76
CA LEU A 273 -19.28 3.79 16.43
C LEU A 273 -20.36 4.24 15.43
N LYS A 274 -20.91 5.44 15.60
CA LYS A 274 -21.90 5.99 14.66
C LYS A 274 -21.33 6.21 13.25
N ASN A 275 -20.07 6.62 13.16
CA ASN A 275 -19.44 6.96 11.87
C ASN A 275 -18.76 5.77 11.19
N LEU A 276 -18.70 4.57 11.80
CA LEU A 276 -18.04 3.41 11.17
C LEU A 276 -18.54 3.14 9.76
N LYS A 277 -19.85 3.14 9.57
CA LYS A 277 -20.46 2.89 8.27
C LYS A 277 -20.11 3.97 7.24
N SER A 278 -19.94 5.20 7.65
CA SER A 278 -19.57 6.29 6.73
C SER A 278 -18.14 6.12 6.17
N PHE A 279 -17.23 5.52 6.93
CA PHE A 279 -15.90 5.16 6.43
C PHE A 279 -15.93 3.95 5.49
N GLU A 280 -16.88 3.03 5.68
CA GLU A 280 -17.09 1.91 4.78
C GLU A 280 -17.61 2.36 3.42
N THR A 281 -18.61 3.24 3.42
CA THR A 281 -19.31 3.70 2.19
C THR A 281 -18.65 4.91 1.52
N GLY A 282 -17.70 5.58 2.16
CA GLY A 282 -17.10 6.83 1.69
C GLY A 282 -17.88 8.10 2.07
N GLU A 283 -19.03 7.97 2.76
CA GLU A 283 -19.86 9.11 3.18
C GLU A 283 -19.18 10.04 4.19
N HIS A 284 -18.09 9.61 4.82
CA HIS A 284 -17.29 10.44 5.73
C HIS A 284 -16.69 11.67 5.04
N ILE A 285 -16.70 11.76 3.70
CA ILE A 285 -16.32 12.97 2.96
C ILE A 285 -17.23 14.17 3.31
N HIS A 286 -18.47 13.90 3.71
CA HIS A 286 -19.42 14.92 4.12
C HIS A 286 -19.35 15.26 5.61
N SER A 287 -18.48 14.57 6.37
CA SER A 287 -18.31 14.83 7.79
C SER A 287 -17.48 16.09 8.02
N PRO A 288 -17.92 17.01 8.90
CA PRO A 288 -17.10 18.19 9.28
C PRO A 288 -15.84 17.81 10.06
N LEU A 289 -15.72 16.56 10.48
CA LEU A 289 -14.54 16.04 11.20
C LEU A 289 -13.47 15.54 10.23
N SER A 290 -13.82 15.25 8.97
CA SER A 290 -12.91 14.74 7.96
C SER A 290 -12.41 15.85 7.05
N MET A 291 -11.16 15.80 6.70
CA MET A 291 -10.47 16.79 5.86
C MET A 291 -9.83 16.07 4.68
N PHE A 292 -10.07 16.55 3.48
CA PHE A 292 -9.56 15.98 2.23
C PHE A 292 -8.78 17.02 1.45
N SER A 293 -7.80 16.60 0.67
CA SER A 293 -7.02 17.44 -0.25
C SER A 293 -6.30 16.61 -1.31
N LYS A 294 -6.06 17.19 -2.47
CA LYS A 294 -5.14 16.67 -3.48
C LYS A 294 -3.71 16.97 -3.07
N ALA A 295 -3.15 16.15 -2.18
CA ALA A 295 -1.82 16.32 -1.66
C ALA A 295 -0.79 15.50 -2.44
N HIS A 296 0.42 16.02 -2.57
CA HIS A 296 1.58 15.29 -3.03
C HIS A 296 2.43 14.81 -1.86
N LYS A 297 2.50 15.63 -0.81
CA LYS A 297 3.35 15.39 0.35
C LYS A 297 2.65 15.84 1.62
N ILE A 298 2.86 15.12 2.69
CA ILE A 298 2.52 15.56 4.04
C ILE A 298 3.73 15.43 4.95
N ARG A 299 3.84 16.38 5.88
CA ARG A 299 4.87 16.38 6.93
C ARG A 299 4.15 16.46 8.27
N ILE A 300 4.46 15.53 9.15
CA ILE A 300 3.77 15.34 10.42
C ILE A 300 4.76 15.55 11.54
N ALA A 301 4.46 16.45 12.49
CA ALA A 301 5.14 16.56 13.75
C ALA A 301 4.22 16.07 14.88
N TYR A 302 4.74 15.20 15.74
CA TYR A 302 3.99 14.60 16.83
C TYR A 302 4.88 14.23 18.00
N ASN A 303 4.40 14.44 19.22
CA ASN A 303 5.19 14.26 20.44
C ASN A 303 4.81 13.02 21.25
N GLU A 304 4.01 12.12 20.67
CA GLU A 304 3.60 10.88 21.31
C GLU A 304 3.97 9.66 20.44
N TYR A 305 3.93 8.49 21.02
CA TYR A 305 4.00 7.25 20.27
C TYR A 305 2.78 7.10 19.36
N VAL A 306 3.00 6.63 18.16
CA VAL A 306 1.92 6.31 17.23
C VAL A 306 2.34 5.14 16.32
N LEU A 307 1.38 4.41 15.81
CA LEU A 307 1.60 3.42 14.77
C LEU A 307 1.48 4.07 13.40
N VAL A 308 2.38 3.69 12.51
CA VAL A 308 2.34 3.97 11.08
C VAL A 308 2.17 2.66 10.33
N GLN A 309 1.38 2.66 9.26
CA GLN A 309 1.23 1.49 8.41
C GLN A 309 1.46 1.84 6.92
N MET A 310 1.95 0.88 6.16
CA MET A 310 2.14 0.87 4.72
C MET A 310 1.63 -0.46 4.18
N ASP A 311 0.51 -0.46 3.48
CA ASP A 311 -0.08 -1.65 2.83
C ASP A 311 -0.19 -2.89 3.75
N GLY A 312 -0.48 -2.66 5.03
CA GLY A 312 -0.62 -3.73 6.03
C GLY A 312 0.62 -3.99 6.88
N GLU A 313 1.80 -3.48 6.51
CA GLU A 313 2.99 -3.51 7.35
C GLU A 313 2.96 -2.35 8.36
N VAL A 314 3.16 -2.66 9.65
CA VAL A 314 2.99 -1.70 10.75
C VAL A 314 4.30 -1.52 11.50
N HIS A 315 4.63 -0.25 11.79
CA HIS A 315 5.77 0.12 12.61
C HIS A 315 5.33 1.06 13.74
N LEU A 316 5.96 0.92 14.91
CA LEU A 316 5.82 1.87 16.00
C LEU A 316 6.77 3.03 15.77
N LEU A 317 6.26 4.27 15.86
CA LEU A 317 7.08 5.48 15.87
C LEU A 317 7.25 6.02 17.28
N HIS A 318 8.49 6.29 17.62
CA HIS A 318 8.87 7.00 18.85
C HIS A 318 8.72 8.52 18.62
N PRO A 319 8.35 9.32 19.64
CA PRO A 319 8.25 10.79 19.50
C PRO A 319 9.47 11.48 18.91
N LYS A 320 10.67 10.97 19.21
CA LYS A 320 11.92 11.53 18.70
C LYS A 320 12.23 11.20 17.22
N GLN A 321 11.45 10.36 16.58
CA GLN A 321 11.61 10.07 15.15
C GLN A 321 10.92 11.11 14.25
N PHE A 322 10.04 11.94 14.82
CA PHE A 322 9.39 13.00 14.06
C PHE A 322 10.37 14.15 13.73
N PRO A 323 10.09 14.93 12.65
CA PRO A 323 8.91 14.82 11.79
C PRO A 323 8.94 13.61 10.86
N LEU A 324 7.75 13.04 10.66
CA LEU A 324 7.49 12.02 9.65
C LEU A 324 7.07 12.68 8.35
N THR A 325 7.60 12.20 7.24
CA THR A 325 7.22 12.66 5.89
C THR A 325 6.63 11.50 5.10
N MET A 326 5.47 11.71 4.50
CA MET A 326 4.89 10.84 3.48
C MET A 326 4.84 11.63 2.17
N GLU A 327 5.39 11.08 1.09
CA GLU A 327 5.52 11.77 -0.19
C GLU A 327 5.24 10.81 -1.34
N ARG A 328 4.40 11.23 -2.28
CA ARG A 328 4.13 10.46 -3.51
C ARG A 328 5.35 10.49 -4.41
N THR A 329 5.80 9.34 -4.88
CA THR A 329 6.95 9.23 -5.79
C THR A 329 6.54 9.58 -7.21
N GLU A 330 7.51 9.66 -8.11
CA GLU A 330 7.24 9.56 -9.55
C GLU A 330 6.57 8.21 -9.87
N PRO A 331 5.72 8.17 -10.93
CA PRO A 331 5.12 6.91 -11.39
C PRO A 331 6.16 6.06 -12.12
N VAL A 332 6.56 4.93 -11.54
CA VAL A 332 7.60 4.05 -12.12
C VAL A 332 7.19 2.58 -12.19
N ILE A 333 6.18 2.15 -11.46
CA ILE A 333 5.71 0.77 -11.50
C ILE A 333 4.69 0.61 -12.63
N LYS A 334 5.08 -0.06 -13.70
CA LYS A 334 4.22 -0.34 -14.85
C LYS A 334 3.18 -1.40 -14.48
N ILE A 335 1.91 -1.08 -14.64
CA ILE A 335 0.76 -1.95 -14.36
C ILE A 335 -0.13 -2.08 -15.60
N ILE A 336 -1.07 -3.01 -15.58
CA ILE A 336 -2.04 -3.23 -16.65
C ILE A 336 -3.40 -2.75 -16.21
N GLU A 337 -3.99 -1.79 -16.92
CA GLU A 337 -5.37 -1.33 -16.70
C GLU A 337 -6.28 -1.78 -17.83
N CYS A 338 -7.50 -2.19 -17.49
CA CYS A 338 -8.52 -2.56 -18.45
C CYS A 338 -9.29 -1.31 -18.86
N ASP A 339 -9.58 -1.14 -20.16
CA ASP A 339 -10.30 0.02 -20.68
C ASP A 339 -11.76 0.08 -20.18
N ASP A 340 -12.37 -1.07 -19.87
CA ASP A 340 -13.71 -1.20 -19.30
C ASP A 340 -13.76 -1.07 -17.78
N ALA A 341 -12.69 -0.64 -17.13
CA ALA A 341 -12.57 -0.70 -15.67
C ALA A 341 -13.56 0.18 -14.94
N GLN A 342 -14.63 -0.42 -14.49
CA GLN A 342 -15.48 0.09 -13.39
C GLN A 342 -14.72 0.11 -12.04
N TYR A 343 -13.47 -0.39 -11.97
CA TYR A 343 -12.88 -0.84 -10.70
C TYR A 343 -11.62 -0.12 -10.24
N TYR A 344 -10.89 0.59 -11.07
CA TYR A 344 -9.70 1.33 -10.59
C TYR A 344 -9.40 2.56 -11.43
N LYS A 345 -9.91 3.70 -11.00
CA LYS A 345 -9.40 5.00 -11.43
C LYS A 345 -8.27 5.39 -10.48
N GLY A 346 -7.09 4.85 -10.64
CA GLY A 346 -6.04 5.12 -9.67
C GLY A 346 -4.63 5.14 -10.22
N ALA A 347 -4.42 4.70 -11.43
CA ALA A 347 -3.17 4.89 -12.13
C ALA A 347 -3.27 6.14 -13.02
N GLU A 348 -2.23 6.94 -13.05
CA GLU A 348 -2.14 8.06 -13.98
C GLU A 348 -1.93 7.49 -15.38
N LYS A 349 -2.78 7.88 -16.34
CA LYS A 349 -2.54 7.59 -17.75
C LYS A 349 -1.16 8.15 -18.11
N ALA A 350 -0.38 7.36 -18.85
CA ALA A 350 0.88 7.84 -19.38
C ALA A 350 0.63 9.10 -20.20
N ILE A 351 1.37 10.15 -19.91
CA ILE A 351 1.49 11.35 -20.73
C ILE A 351 2.45 11.06 -21.89
#